data_fa7a067e5f0866941d973ecd1bd0a882
#
_entry.id   fa7a067e5f0866941d973ecd1bd0a882
#
_cell.length_a   1.000
_cell.length_b   1.000
_cell.length_c   1.000
_cell.angle_alpha   90.00
_cell.angle_beta   90.00
_cell.angle_gamma   90.00
#
_symmetry.space_group_name_H-M   'P 1'
#
loop_
_entity.id
_entity.type
_entity.pdbx_description
1 polymer ?
#
loop_
_entity_poly.entity_id
_entity_poly.type
_entity_poly.pdbx_seq_one_letter_code
_entity_poly.pdbx_strand_id
1 'polypeptide(L)'
;VVGIDSPSIQGNSESAITSQKNQMIKILDSLAVNNFNSVCFQVRTMSDAFYKSSYEPWSNWLTGTRGLDPGWDPLAFVVEECHKRGMECLAWVNPYRFASETSAWIDGGDGTNYVENGWIIDANSGTKILNPGKPEVIEHIIKVLEEIVVGYDIDGMLFDDYYYNSASDSGDAADYTAYKTAGGTMSKADWRRNNVHTFIKGVFDMIQKHKPWVRFGQAPPGTTYTAKDLAAKYDVEQCPGGYELCYSSQYVDILRLMDEGVIDFISPQVYWGIGSSPSDYAKITPWWGTISKRFNRHLFVAQTIQYLKNGGSATSGTTSFAEYYDQTMINRKSAQLGSTGSIFYS
;
A
#
# COMPACT_ATOMS: atom_id res chain seq x y z
N VAL A 1 -4.06 -12.13 0.58
CA VAL A 1 -3.31 -11.18 1.41
C VAL A 1 -3.14 -11.78 2.78
N VAL A 2 -1.91 -11.91 3.23
CA VAL A 2 -1.60 -12.35 4.59
C VAL A 2 -1.62 -11.09 5.47
N GLY A 3 -2.57 -11.01 6.40
CA GLY A 3 -2.71 -9.84 7.26
C GLY A 3 -1.55 -9.68 8.25
N ILE A 4 -1.52 -8.55 8.94
CA ILE A 4 -0.53 -8.18 9.97
C ILE A 4 -0.44 -9.25 11.09
N ASP A 5 -1.49 -10.05 11.26
CA ASP A 5 -1.60 -11.10 12.29
C ASP A 5 -0.85 -12.39 11.95
N SER A 6 -0.18 -12.45 10.83
CA SER A 6 0.66 -13.58 10.42
C SER A 6 2.15 -13.22 10.53
N PRO A 7 2.97 -14.10 11.02
CA PRO A 7 2.68 -15.46 11.49
C PRO A 7 2.00 -15.49 12.88
N SER A 8 1.11 -16.45 13.09
CA SER A 8 0.47 -16.66 14.39
C SER A 8 1.43 -17.24 15.45
N ILE A 9 2.59 -17.70 15.00
CA ILE A 9 3.67 -18.27 15.83
C ILE A 9 4.90 -17.41 15.59
N GLN A 10 5.41 -16.80 16.67
CA GLN A 10 6.61 -15.97 16.63
C GLN A 10 7.81 -16.73 17.21
N GLY A 11 9.01 -16.39 16.76
CA GLY A 11 10.26 -16.94 17.26
C GLY A 11 11.24 -17.31 16.16
N ASN A 12 12.48 -17.62 16.55
CA ASN A 12 13.57 -18.00 15.66
C ASN A 12 14.14 -19.41 15.96
N SER A 13 13.45 -20.22 16.78
CA SER A 13 13.79 -21.61 16.93
C SER A 13 13.44 -22.40 15.66
N GLU A 14 14.12 -23.50 15.41
CA GLU A 14 13.85 -24.39 14.27
C GLU A 14 12.37 -24.80 14.20
N SER A 15 11.76 -25.09 15.34
CA SER A 15 10.33 -25.43 15.43
C SER A 15 9.43 -24.23 15.06
N ALA A 16 9.76 -23.01 15.50
CA ALA A 16 9.00 -21.81 15.17
C ALA A 16 9.12 -21.51 13.66
N ILE A 17 10.33 -21.55 13.10
CA ILE A 17 10.59 -21.34 11.67
C ILE A 17 9.80 -22.36 10.82
N THR A 18 9.87 -23.64 11.19
CA THR A 18 9.13 -24.70 10.50
C THR A 18 7.62 -24.45 10.55
N SER A 19 7.10 -24.02 11.69
CA SER A 19 5.68 -23.71 11.87
C SER A 19 5.24 -22.51 11.05
N GLN A 20 6.04 -21.44 10.99
CA GLN A 20 5.78 -20.25 10.15
C GLN A 20 5.75 -20.61 8.67
N LYS A 21 6.74 -21.37 8.19
CA LYS A 21 6.79 -21.84 6.79
C LYS A 21 5.61 -22.74 6.45
N ASN A 22 5.26 -23.68 7.31
CA ASN A 22 4.11 -24.57 7.10
C ASN A 22 2.78 -23.82 7.09
N GLN A 23 2.63 -22.77 7.91
CA GLN A 23 1.45 -21.90 7.89
C GLN A 23 1.35 -21.18 6.53
N MET A 24 2.44 -20.63 6.03
CA MET A 24 2.47 -19.96 4.73
C MET A 24 2.14 -20.93 3.58
N ILE A 25 2.75 -22.12 3.58
CA ILE A 25 2.46 -23.17 2.58
C ILE A 25 0.96 -23.48 2.54
N LYS A 26 0.32 -23.68 3.70
CA LYS A 26 -1.13 -23.97 3.76
C LYS A 26 -1.97 -22.85 3.18
N ILE A 27 -1.59 -21.59 3.42
CA ILE A 27 -2.27 -20.43 2.83
C ILE A 27 -2.13 -20.45 1.31
N LEU A 28 -0.90 -20.61 0.81
CA LEU A 28 -0.61 -20.62 -0.63
C LEU A 28 -1.29 -21.79 -1.34
N ASP A 29 -1.29 -22.98 -0.74
CA ASP A 29 -2.01 -24.16 -1.26
C ASP A 29 -3.52 -23.88 -1.37
N SER A 30 -4.10 -23.29 -0.32
CA SER A 30 -5.52 -22.90 -0.33
C SER A 30 -5.83 -21.89 -1.42
N LEU A 31 -4.98 -20.88 -1.63
CA LEU A 31 -5.14 -19.90 -2.69
C LEU A 31 -5.04 -20.54 -4.08
N ALA A 32 -4.05 -21.40 -4.31
CA ALA A 32 -3.84 -22.10 -5.58
C ALA A 32 -5.03 -23.00 -5.94
N VAL A 33 -5.55 -23.79 -4.99
CA VAL A 33 -6.72 -24.66 -5.21
C VAL A 33 -7.98 -23.84 -5.56
N ASN A 34 -8.08 -22.59 -5.07
CA ASN A 34 -9.17 -21.68 -5.39
C ASN A 34 -8.88 -20.76 -6.59
N ASN A 35 -7.89 -21.11 -7.41
CA ASN A 35 -7.52 -20.40 -8.65
C ASN A 35 -7.12 -18.93 -8.46
N PHE A 36 -6.55 -18.58 -7.30
CA PHE A 36 -5.84 -17.31 -7.17
C PHE A 36 -4.52 -17.39 -7.94
N ASN A 37 -4.21 -16.34 -8.67
CA ASN A 37 -3.02 -16.29 -9.53
C ASN A 37 -1.95 -15.32 -9.03
N SER A 38 -2.19 -14.63 -7.91
CA SER A 38 -1.21 -13.74 -7.31
C SER A 38 -1.42 -13.58 -5.81
N VAL A 39 -0.35 -13.21 -5.11
CA VAL A 39 -0.34 -12.90 -3.67
C VAL A 39 0.33 -11.55 -3.46
N CYS A 40 -0.33 -10.64 -2.72
CA CYS A 40 0.30 -9.44 -2.20
C CYS A 40 0.82 -9.75 -0.80
N PHE A 41 2.13 -9.96 -0.67
CA PHE A 41 2.78 -10.25 0.60
C PHE A 41 3.32 -8.97 1.22
N GLN A 42 2.87 -8.63 2.44
CA GLN A 42 3.32 -7.42 3.12
C GLN A 42 4.76 -7.61 3.63
N VAL A 43 5.69 -6.88 3.04
CA VAL A 43 7.12 -7.01 3.28
C VAL A 43 7.70 -5.89 4.14
N ARG A 44 6.98 -4.75 4.23
CA ARG A 44 7.38 -3.58 5.00
C ARG A 44 6.16 -2.94 5.63
N THR A 45 6.02 -3.08 6.95
CA THR A 45 4.82 -2.68 7.69
C THR A 45 4.96 -1.32 8.37
N MET A 46 6.07 -1.11 9.11
CA MET A 46 6.33 0.07 9.94
C MET A 46 7.83 0.39 9.98
N SER A 47 8.45 0.68 8.83
CA SER A 47 9.91 0.85 8.69
C SER A 47 10.67 -0.34 9.28
N ASP A 48 10.19 -1.53 8.99
CA ASP A 48 10.70 -2.83 9.39
C ASP A 48 10.58 -3.82 8.23
N ALA A 49 11.36 -4.89 8.24
CA ALA A 49 11.50 -5.78 7.12
C ALA A 49 11.06 -7.22 7.42
N PHE A 50 10.33 -7.83 6.45
CA PHE A 50 10.09 -9.28 6.35
C PHE A 50 11.04 -9.93 5.34
N TYR A 51 12.20 -9.33 5.14
CA TYR A 51 13.27 -9.78 4.25
C TYR A 51 14.61 -9.33 4.84
N LYS A 52 15.70 -9.88 4.33
CA LYS A 52 17.04 -9.49 4.78
C LYS A 52 17.39 -8.10 4.24
N SER A 53 17.18 -7.06 5.05
CA SER A 53 17.50 -5.68 4.73
C SER A 53 18.82 -5.26 5.35
N SER A 54 19.56 -4.37 4.64
CA SER A 54 20.72 -3.66 5.16
C SER A 54 20.35 -2.33 5.82
N TYR A 55 19.12 -1.84 5.60
CA TYR A 55 18.67 -0.52 6.06
C TYR A 55 17.65 -0.59 7.20
N GLU A 56 16.78 -1.58 7.19
CA GLU A 56 15.69 -1.69 8.17
C GLU A 56 15.81 -2.93 9.03
N PRO A 57 15.42 -2.87 10.31
CA PRO A 57 15.50 -4.02 11.21
C PRO A 57 14.44 -5.05 10.84
N TRP A 58 14.69 -6.30 11.21
CA TRP A 58 13.69 -7.35 11.16
C TRP A 58 12.42 -6.97 11.92
N SER A 59 11.27 -7.27 11.33
CA SER A 59 9.99 -6.99 11.97
C SER A 59 9.80 -7.80 13.26
N ASN A 60 9.26 -7.14 14.29
CA ASN A 60 8.88 -7.80 15.53
C ASN A 60 7.80 -8.87 15.35
N TRP A 61 7.04 -8.83 14.27
CA TRP A 61 6.02 -9.84 13.96
C TRP A 61 6.60 -11.22 13.68
N LEU A 62 7.87 -11.32 13.27
CA LEU A 62 8.54 -12.58 12.99
C LEU A 62 8.97 -13.32 14.26
N THR A 63 9.53 -12.57 15.21
CA THR A 63 10.18 -13.18 16.39
C THR A 63 9.57 -12.74 17.73
N GLY A 64 8.72 -11.71 17.72
CA GLY A 64 8.26 -11.02 18.93
C GLY A 64 9.20 -9.89 19.36
N THR A 65 10.36 -9.75 18.72
CA THR A 65 11.38 -8.73 19.05
C THR A 65 11.88 -8.07 17.77
N ARG A 66 11.73 -6.75 17.66
CA ARG A 66 12.23 -5.97 16.52
C ARG A 66 13.76 -6.10 16.43
N GLY A 67 14.25 -6.31 15.21
CA GLY A 67 15.67 -6.43 14.90
C GLY A 67 16.27 -7.81 15.18
N LEU A 68 15.55 -8.71 15.86
CA LEU A 68 16.01 -10.07 16.07
C LEU A 68 15.87 -10.88 14.78
N ASP A 69 16.99 -11.42 14.29
CA ASP A 69 17.02 -12.27 13.09
C ASP A 69 16.13 -13.51 13.27
N PRO A 70 15.14 -13.72 12.39
CA PRO A 70 14.25 -14.87 12.44
C PRO A 70 14.94 -16.19 12.00
N GLY A 71 16.19 -16.14 11.52
CA GLY A 71 16.93 -17.31 11.04
C GLY A 71 16.51 -17.82 9.65
N TRP A 72 15.68 -17.07 8.93
CA TRP A 72 15.24 -17.36 7.56
C TRP A 72 14.77 -16.08 6.87
N ASP A 73 14.64 -16.12 5.55
CA ASP A 73 14.16 -14.98 4.76
C ASP A 73 12.71 -15.22 4.31
N PRO A 74 11.72 -14.55 4.93
CA PRO A 74 10.31 -14.73 4.58
C PRO A 74 9.98 -14.36 3.14
N LEU A 75 10.52 -13.25 2.62
CA LEU A 75 10.21 -12.80 1.25
C LEU A 75 10.78 -13.77 0.22
N ALA A 76 12.04 -14.19 0.37
CA ALA A 76 12.63 -15.18 -0.52
C ALA A 76 11.82 -16.47 -0.56
N PHE A 77 11.40 -16.95 0.62
CA PHE A 77 10.58 -18.15 0.73
C PHE A 77 9.20 -18.00 0.07
N VAL A 78 8.50 -16.88 0.31
CA VAL A 78 7.15 -16.66 -0.25
C VAL A 78 7.20 -16.53 -1.76
N VAL A 79 8.18 -15.82 -2.31
CA VAL A 79 8.40 -15.71 -3.78
C VAL A 79 8.57 -17.09 -4.39
N GLU A 80 9.50 -17.90 -3.84
CA GLU A 80 9.75 -19.26 -4.32
C GLU A 80 8.49 -20.14 -4.26
N GLU A 81 7.76 -20.10 -3.15
CA GLU A 81 6.55 -20.90 -2.95
C GLU A 81 5.37 -20.44 -3.81
N CYS A 82 5.25 -19.13 -4.11
CA CYS A 82 4.29 -18.62 -5.08
C CYS A 82 4.60 -19.13 -6.49
N HIS A 83 5.84 -18.99 -6.94
CA HIS A 83 6.27 -19.41 -8.29
C HIS A 83 6.13 -20.93 -8.50
N LYS A 84 6.41 -21.76 -7.48
CA LYS A 84 6.15 -23.22 -7.54
C LYS A 84 4.69 -23.57 -7.85
N ARG A 85 3.76 -22.67 -7.51
CA ARG A 85 2.31 -22.83 -7.73
C ARG A 85 1.79 -22.08 -8.95
N GLY A 86 2.68 -21.46 -9.74
CA GLY A 86 2.30 -20.62 -10.88
C GLY A 86 1.58 -19.33 -10.46
N MET A 87 1.82 -18.85 -9.24
CA MET A 87 1.28 -17.59 -8.74
C MET A 87 2.36 -16.50 -8.76
N GLU A 88 1.96 -15.27 -9.06
CA GLU A 88 2.80 -14.10 -8.91
C GLU A 88 2.89 -13.67 -7.43
N CYS A 89 4.04 -13.11 -7.04
CA CYS A 89 4.26 -12.52 -5.73
C CYS A 89 4.52 -11.01 -5.85
N LEU A 90 3.60 -10.21 -5.32
CA LEU A 90 3.74 -8.76 -5.24
C LEU A 90 4.18 -8.37 -3.82
N ALA A 91 5.23 -7.55 -3.74
CA ALA A 91 5.67 -6.96 -2.48
C ALA A 91 4.72 -5.82 -2.07
N TRP A 92 3.99 -6.00 -0.97
CA TRP A 92 3.12 -4.96 -0.42
C TRP A 92 3.89 -4.15 0.63
N VAL A 93 3.87 -2.82 0.48
CA VAL A 93 4.68 -1.87 1.25
C VAL A 93 3.81 -0.76 1.83
N ASN A 94 4.02 -0.43 3.10
CA ASN A 94 3.57 0.82 3.72
C ASN A 94 4.73 1.84 3.65
N PRO A 95 4.71 2.83 2.74
CA PRO A 95 5.92 3.58 2.43
C PRO A 95 6.41 4.47 3.57
N TYR A 96 5.52 5.16 4.30
CA TYR A 96 5.93 6.13 5.34
C TYR A 96 5.53 5.74 6.76
N ARG A 97 4.80 4.65 6.95
CA ARG A 97 4.37 4.24 8.28
C ARG A 97 5.58 3.85 9.12
N PHE A 98 5.69 4.43 10.34
CA PHE A 98 6.84 4.24 11.20
C PHE A 98 6.50 3.50 12.49
N ALA A 99 5.52 3.98 13.27
CA ALA A 99 5.15 3.40 14.55
C ALA A 99 3.69 3.68 14.90
N SER A 100 3.10 2.85 15.75
CA SER A 100 1.90 3.19 16.51
C SER A 100 2.27 3.95 17.78
N GLU A 101 1.28 4.53 18.47
CA GLU A 101 1.48 5.34 19.69
C GLU A 101 2.38 4.72 20.77
N THR A 102 2.40 3.38 20.82
CA THR A 102 3.05 2.64 21.91
C THR A 102 4.47 2.16 21.57
N SER A 103 4.96 2.35 20.34
CA SER A 103 6.25 1.83 19.93
C SER A 103 7.32 2.92 19.84
N ALA A 104 8.30 2.85 20.72
CA ALA A 104 9.48 3.72 20.71
C ALA A 104 10.59 3.14 19.81
N TRP A 105 10.32 3.00 18.52
CA TRP A 105 11.32 2.53 17.56
C TRP A 105 12.07 3.73 17.00
N ILE A 106 13.34 3.83 17.30
CA ILE A 106 14.15 5.00 16.96
C ILE A 106 15.19 4.74 15.88
N ASP A 107 15.59 3.47 15.69
CA ASP A 107 16.73 3.12 14.85
C ASP A 107 16.34 2.29 13.64
N GLY A 108 16.99 2.57 12.50
CA GLY A 108 17.08 1.69 11.35
C GLY A 108 18.03 0.51 11.58
N GLY A 109 17.99 -0.47 10.68
CA GLY A 109 18.90 -1.63 10.72
C GLY A 109 20.36 -1.28 10.44
N ASP A 110 20.59 -0.16 9.75
CA ASP A 110 21.89 0.39 9.39
C ASP A 110 22.47 1.35 10.45
N GLY A 111 21.79 1.50 11.60
CA GLY A 111 22.15 2.44 12.66
C GLY A 111 21.67 3.88 12.41
N THR A 112 20.87 4.13 11.37
CA THR A 112 20.24 5.44 11.14
C THR A 112 19.29 5.78 12.30
N ASN A 113 19.55 6.86 13.02
CA ASN A 113 18.66 7.34 14.07
C ASN A 113 17.61 8.28 13.49
N TYR A 114 16.39 7.76 13.26
CA TYR A 114 15.29 8.52 12.68
C TYR A 114 14.85 9.71 13.52
N VAL A 115 14.97 9.61 14.86
CA VAL A 115 14.57 10.69 15.79
C VAL A 115 15.60 11.82 15.78
N GLU A 116 16.89 11.50 15.93
CA GLU A 116 17.97 12.49 15.93
C GLU A 116 18.07 13.21 14.59
N ASN A 117 17.80 12.52 13.49
CA ASN A 117 17.77 13.12 12.16
C ASN A 117 16.50 13.96 11.91
N GLY A 118 15.54 13.98 12.84
CA GLY A 118 14.29 14.71 12.69
C GLY A 118 13.43 14.20 11.52
N TRP A 119 13.49 12.88 11.23
CA TRP A 119 12.78 12.25 10.11
C TRP A 119 11.34 11.88 10.44
N ILE A 120 10.94 11.95 11.70
CA ILE A 120 9.64 11.51 12.19
C ILE A 120 8.71 12.69 12.41
N ILE A 121 7.46 12.56 11.97
CA ILE A 121 6.38 13.49 12.29
C ILE A 121 5.18 12.74 12.86
N ASP A 122 4.40 13.44 13.70
CA ASP A 122 3.17 12.91 14.24
C ASP A 122 2.03 13.01 13.23
N ALA A 123 1.27 11.93 13.11
CA ALA A 123 -0.01 11.91 12.41
C ALA A 123 -1.17 12.11 13.39
N ASN A 124 -2.33 12.58 12.90
CA ASN A 124 -3.48 12.94 13.74
C ASN A 124 -4.07 11.78 14.58
N SER A 125 -3.75 10.55 14.26
CA SER A 125 -4.21 9.35 14.99
C SER A 125 -3.25 8.90 16.11
N GLY A 126 -2.27 9.73 16.49
CA GLY A 126 -1.19 9.33 17.41
C GLY A 126 -0.16 8.38 16.77
N THR A 127 -0.33 8.02 15.52
CA THR A 127 0.68 7.27 14.77
C THR A 127 1.84 8.17 14.37
N LYS A 128 3.00 7.58 14.16
CA LYS A 128 4.19 8.26 13.66
C LYS A 128 4.48 7.82 12.23
N ILE A 129 4.88 8.78 11.40
CA ILE A 129 5.30 8.53 10.03
C ILE A 129 6.66 9.14 9.76
N LEU A 130 7.39 8.59 8.81
CA LEU A 130 8.54 9.26 8.23
C LEU A 130 8.07 10.50 7.45
N ASN A 131 8.80 11.59 7.55
CA ASN A 131 8.42 12.89 6.99
C ASN A 131 8.61 12.94 5.46
N PRO A 132 7.53 12.93 4.66
CA PRO A 132 7.66 13.00 3.21
C PRO A 132 8.18 14.36 2.69
N GLY A 133 8.23 15.37 3.56
CA GLY A 133 8.76 16.70 3.25
C GLY A 133 10.29 16.78 3.20
N LYS A 134 10.97 15.72 3.61
CA LYS A 134 12.44 15.64 3.64
C LYS A 134 13.00 14.84 2.45
N PRO A 135 13.83 15.44 1.58
CA PRO A 135 14.45 14.73 0.47
C PRO A 135 15.27 13.51 0.92
N GLU A 136 15.99 13.61 2.03
CA GLU A 136 16.78 12.52 2.58
C GLU A 136 15.93 11.32 3.04
N VAL A 137 14.70 11.54 3.49
CA VAL A 137 13.75 10.48 3.82
C VAL A 137 13.28 9.78 2.55
N ILE A 138 12.97 10.55 1.50
CA ILE A 138 12.59 10.01 0.19
C ILE A 138 13.71 9.12 -0.36
N GLU A 139 14.96 9.61 -0.35
CA GLU A 139 16.12 8.86 -0.82
C GLU A 139 16.34 7.57 0.00
N HIS A 140 16.20 7.64 1.32
CA HIS A 140 16.34 6.49 2.20
C HIS A 140 15.31 5.41 1.87
N ILE A 141 14.03 5.77 1.75
CA ILE A 141 12.98 4.79 1.45
C ILE A 141 13.20 4.19 0.05
N ILE A 142 13.63 4.98 -0.94
CA ILE A 142 13.94 4.44 -2.27
C ILE A 142 15.07 3.39 -2.19
N LYS A 143 16.13 3.61 -1.39
CA LYS A 143 17.18 2.61 -1.18
C LYS A 143 16.68 1.33 -0.53
N VAL A 144 15.79 1.46 0.47
CA VAL A 144 15.14 0.31 1.10
C VAL A 144 14.34 -0.50 0.07
N LEU A 145 13.60 0.17 -0.82
CA LEU A 145 12.81 -0.50 -1.84
C LEU A 145 13.68 -1.07 -2.98
N GLU A 146 14.80 -0.43 -3.29
CA GLU A 146 15.79 -0.92 -4.26
C GLU A 146 16.34 -2.29 -3.82
N GLU A 147 16.58 -2.53 -2.52
CA GLU A 147 16.96 -3.86 -2.02
C GLU A 147 15.93 -4.92 -2.38
N ILE A 148 14.64 -4.62 -2.24
CA ILE A 148 13.56 -5.56 -2.57
C ILE A 148 13.57 -5.85 -4.07
N VAL A 149 13.60 -4.80 -4.91
CA VAL A 149 13.55 -4.95 -6.37
C VAL A 149 14.78 -5.69 -6.89
N VAL A 150 15.96 -5.37 -6.41
CA VAL A 150 17.22 -5.97 -6.89
C VAL A 150 17.42 -7.38 -6.34
N GLY A 151 17.13 -7.57 -5.05
CA GLY A 151 17.46 -8.80 -4.32
C GLY A 151 16.48 -9.95 -4.50
N TYR A 152 15.24 -9.67 -4.88
CA TYR A 152 14.16 -10.67 -4.92
C TYR A 152 13.48 -10.72 -6.28
N ASP A 153 13.03 -11.92 -6.68
CA ASP A 153 12.31 -12.14 -7.94
C ASP A 153 10.80 -11.88 -7.77
N ILE A 154 10.46 -10.67 -7.33
CA ILE A 154 9.08 -10.23 -7.21
C ILE A 154 8.50 -9.89 -8.59
N ASP A 155 7.20 -10.13 -8.79
CA ASP A 155 6.48 -9.84 -10.03
C ASP A 155 5.89 -8.41 -10.04
N GLY A 156 5.77 -7.82 -8.86
CA GLY A 156 5.27 -6.45 -8.72
C GLY A 156 5.47 -5.89 -7.32
N MET A 157 5.20 -4.59 -7.20
CA MET A 157 5.19 -3.86 -5.93
C MET A 157 3.88 -3.10 -5.80
N LEU A 158 3.24 -3.20 -4.65
CA LEU A 158 1.99 -2.51 -4.33
C LEU A 158 2.20 -1.63 -3.11
N PHE A 159 1.93 -0.32 -3.25
CA PHE A 159 1.89 0.59 -2.12
C PHE A 159 0.49 0.67 -1.54
N ASP A 160 0.42 0.62 -0.20
CA ASP A 160 -0.75 0.96 0.57
C ASP A 160 -0.93 2.49 0.61
N ASP A 161 -1.99 2.95 1.27
CA ASP A 161 -2.41 4.36 1.32
C ASP A 161 -1.76 5.17 2.46
N TYR A 162 -0.68 4.66 3.08
CA TYR A 162 -0.01 5.30 4.22
C TYR A 162 1.07 6.30 3.77
N TYR A 163 0.63 7.51 3.38
CA TYR A 163 1.49 8.66 3.07
C TYR A 163 1.48 9.69 4.20
N TYR A 164 0.99 10.91 3.98
CA TYR A 164 0.85 11.89 5.05
C TYR A 164 -0.21 11.52 6.11
N ASN A 165 -1.21 10.73 5.74
CA ASN A 165 -2.22 10.15 6.64
C ASN A 165 -2.73 11.12 7.72
N SER A 166 -3.30 12.24 7.31
CA SER A 166 -3.76 13.27 8.23
C SER A 166 -2.63 13.81 9.14
N ALA A 167 -1.41 13.92 8.62
CA ALA A 167 -0.31 14.58 9.33
C ALA A 167 -0.79 15.92 9.88
N SER A 168 -0.46 16.20 11.13
CA SER A 168 -0.78 17.48 11.73
C SER A 168 -0.18 18.62 10.91
N ASP A 169 -0.84 19.77 10.87
CA ASP A 169 -0.30 20.92 10.15
C ASP A 169 1.05 21.42 10.71
N SER A 170 1.37 21.08 11.95
CA SER A 170 2.64 21.42 12.58
C SER A 170 3.78 20.47 12.28
N GLY A 171 3.50 19.21 11.91
CA GLY A 171 4.52 18.17 11.80
C GLY A 171 5.63 18.46 10.79
N ASP A 172 5.28 19.02 9.64
CA ASP A 172 6.20 19.38 8.55
C ASP A 172 6.32 20.91 8.34
N ALA A 173 5.89 21.72 9.34
CA ALA A 173 5.82 23.17 9.20
C ALA A 173 7.21 23.81 8.98
N ALA A 174 8.25 23.29 9.63
CA ALA A 174 9.61 23.77 9.46
C ALA A 174 10.14 23.51 8.04
N ASP A 175 9.90 22.32 7.49
CA ASP A 175 10.33 21.95 6.14
C ASP A 175 9.57 22.75 5.08
N TYR A 176 8.28 23.00 5.28
CA TYR A 176 7.51 23.89 4.39
C TYR A 176 8.00 25.35 4.47
N THR A 177 8.36 25.83 5.67
CA THR A 177 8.93 27.16 5.83
C THR A 177 10.27 27.29 5.12
N ALA A 178 11.14 26.28 5.22
CA ALA A 178 12.39 26.22 4.49
C ALA A 178 12.16 26.23 2.96
N TYR A 179 11.20 25.44 2.47
CA TYR A 179 10.79 25.47 1.06
C TYR A 179 10.35 26.88 0.60
N LYS A 180 9.53 27.58 1.39
CA LYS A 180 9.09 28.95 1.08
C LYS A 180 10.24 29.95 1.07
N THR A 181 11.15 29.84 2.04
CA THR A 181 12.35 30.70 2.16
C THR A 181 13.29 30.52 0.96
N ALA A 182 13.37 29.30 0.42
CA ALA A 182 14.12 29.00 -0.79
C ALA A 182 13.44 29.46 -2.09
N GLY A 183 12.31 30.22 -1.99
CA GLY A 183 11.60 30.76 -3.14
C GLY A 183 10.47 29.87 -3.67
N GLY A 184 10.11 28.82 -2.94
CA GLY A 184 9.00 27.94 -3.32
C GLY A 184 7.66 28.66 -3.39
N THR A 185 6.85 28.38 -4.43
CA THR A 185 5.59 29.10 -4.70
C THR A 185 4.34 28.28 -4.35
N MET A 186 4.44 26.95 -4.23
CA MET A 186 3.29 26.08 -3.99
C MET A 186 2.59 26.38 -2.67
N SER A 187 1.29 26.12 -2.61
CA SER A 187 0.56 26.00 -1.34
C SER A 187 1.12 24.82 -0.54
N LYS A 188 0.87 24.79 0.77
CA LYS A 188 1.31 23.66 1.60
C LYS A 188 0.75 22.32 1.13
N ALA A 189 -0.52 22.30 0.76
CA ALA A 189 -1.19 21.12 0.23
C ALA A 189 -0.58 20.64 -1.10
N ASP A 190 -0.28 21.57 -2.02
CA ASP A 190 0.37 21.21 -3.29
C ASP A 190 1.82 20.78 -3.09
N TRP A 191 2.55 21.39 -2.16
CA TRP A 191 3.89 20.98 -1.78
C TRP A 191 3.90 19.56 -1.22
N ARG A 192 2.97 19.21 -0.34
CA ARG A 192 2.80 17.84 0.17
C ARG A 192 2.52 16.84 -0.96
N ARG A 193 1.60 17.17 -1.87
CA ARG A 193 1.32 16.33 -3.06
C ARG A 193 2.54 16.18 -3.95
N ASN A 194 3.31 17.25 -4.13
CA ASN A 194 4.53 17.19 -4.90
C ASN A 194 5.60 16.30 -4.26
N ASN A 195 5.73 16.30 -2.92
CA ASN A 195 6.67 15.41 -2.22
C ASN A 195 6.29 13.94 -2.41
N VAL A 196 5.01 13.59 -2.27
CA VAL A 196 4.53 12.23 -2.52
C VAL A 196 4.72 11.84 -3.99
N HIS A 197 4.43 12.74 -4.91
CA HIS A 197 4.66 12.51 -6.34
C HIS A 197 6.14 12.26 -6.65
N THR A 198 7.05 13.08 -6.10
CA THR A 198 8.50 12.93 -6.27
C THR A 198 8.98 11.57 -5.77
N PHE A 199 8.47 11.13 -4.63
CA PHE A 199 8.78 9.82 -4.08
C PHE A 199 8.30 8.68 -5.00
N ILE A 200 7.01 8.68 -5.38
CA ILE A 200 6.43 7.61 -6.20
C ILE A 200 7.12 7.55 -7.56
N LYS A 201 7.37 8.72 -8.17
CA LYS A 201 8.14 8.77 -9.43
C LYS A 201 9.56 8.25 -9.25
N GLY A 202 10.24 8.59 -8.17
CA GLY A 202 11.58 8.08 -7.87
C GLY A 202 11.61 6.55 -7.73
N VAL A 203 10.60 5.97 -7.11
CA VAL A 203 10.44 4.50 -7.03
C VAL A 203 10.18 3.89 -8.41
N PHE A 204 9.30 4.49 -9.20
CA PHE A 204 9.06 4.04 -10.58
C PHE A 204 10.36 4.07 -11.41
N ASP A 205 11.08 5.19 -11.39
CA ASP A 205 12.34 5.33 -12.13
C ASP A 205 13.40 4.29 -11.68
N MET A 206 13.46 3.99 -10.38
CA MET A 206 14.31 2.95 -9.82
C MET A 206 13.92 1.56 -10.33
N ILE A 207 12.63 1.22 -10.33
CA ILE A 207 12.12 -0.05 -10.87
C ILE A 207 12.46 -0.15 -12.36
N GLN A 208 12.18 0.88 -13.15
CA GLN A 208 12.50 0.91 -14.58
C GLN A 208 14.00 0.72 -14.88
N LYS A 209 14.85 1.26 -14.03
CA LYS A 209 16.30 1.12 -14.14
C LYS A 209 16.78 -0.31 -13.92
N HIS A 210 16.21 -1.01 -12.93
CA HIS A 210 16.71 -2.33 -12.47
C HIS A 210 15.96 -3.51 -13.06
N LYS A 211 14.60 -3.46 -12.98
CA LYS A 211 13.72 -4.55 -13.41
C LYS A 211 12.43 -3.98 -14.03
N PRO A 212 12.45 -3.48 -15.26
CA PRO A 212 11.31 -2.81 -15.90
C PRO A 212 10.08 -3.72 -16.10
N TRP A 213 10.20 -5.01 -15.89
CA TRP A 213 9.09 -5.96 -15.91
C TRP A 213 8.37 -6.09 -14.56
N VAL A 214 8.92 -5.58 -13.47
CA VAL A 214 8.26 -5.54 -12.16
C VAL A 214 7.18 -4.45 -12.20
N ARG A 215 5.93 -4.86 -12.05
CA ARG A 215 4.79 -3.94 -12.11
C ARG A 215 4.66 -3.14 -10.83
N PHE A 216 4.38 -1.85 -10.94
CA PHE A 216 4.24 -0.95 -9.81
C PHE A 216 2.82 -0.42 -9.70
N GLY A 217 2.20 -0.55 -8.54
CA GLY A 217 0.82 -0.16 -8.30
C GLY A 217 0.58 0.56 -6.99
N GLN A 218 -0.60 1.19 -6.92
CA GLN A 218 -1.08 1.95 -5.78
C GLN A 218 -2.44 1.41 -5.31
N ALA A 219 -2.63 1.33 -3.98
CA ALA A 219 -3.90 0.97 -3.36
C ALA A 219 -4.49 2.16 -2.59
N PRO A 220 -5.01 3.19 -3.30
CA PRO A 220 -5.60 4.35 -2.64
C PRO A 220 -6.93 4.02 -1.97
N PRO A 221 -7.45 4.89 -1.08
CA PRO A 221 -8.85 4.83 -0.67
C PRO A 221 -9.78 4.74 -1.88
N GLY A 222 -10.86 4.00 -1.74
CA GLY A 222 -11.81 3.75 -2.84
C GLY A 222 -12.50 5.01 -3.37
N THR A 223 -12.52 6.11 -2.61
CA THR A 223 -13.12 7.39 -3.00
C THR A 223 -12.09 8.50 -3.06
N THR A 224 -12.11 9.23 -4.17
CA THR A 224 -11.27 10.41 -4.42
C THR A 224 -11.90 11.26 -5.53
N TYR A 225 -11.48 12.52 -5.71
CA TYR A 225 -12.04 13.44 -6.72
C TYR A 225 -13.57 13.54 -6.66
N THR A 226 -14.10 13.61 -5.45
CA THR A 226 -15.55 13.73 -5.20
C THR A 226 -16.07 15.15 -5.44
N ALA A 227 -15.19 16.15 -5.56
CA ALA A 227 -15.53 17.52 -5.94
C ALA A 227 -15.39 17.70 -7.45
N LYS A 228 -16.39 18.39 -8.06
CA LYS A 228 -16.46 18.56 -9.51
C LYS A 228 -15.28 19.35 -10.09
N ASP A 229 -14.85 20.41 -9.41
CA ASP A 229 -13.73 21.25 -9.82
C ASP A 229 -12.39 20.49 -9.77
N LEU A 230 -12.26 19.56 -8.83
CA LEU A 230 -11.09 18.70 -8.72
C LEU A 230 -11.05 17.66 -9.87
N ALA A 231 -12.16 17.00 -10.14
CA ALA A 231 -12.29 16.03 -11.23
C ALA A 231 -12.07 16.70 -12.61
N ALA A 232 -12.56 17.92 -12.77
CA ALA A 232 -12.42 18.70 -14.01
C ALA A 232 -10.96 19.00 -14.39
N LYS A 233 -10.01 18.97 -13.44
CA LYS A 233 -8.57 19.14 -13.75
C LYS A 233 -8.05 18.07 -14.71
N TYR A 234 -8.65 16.88 -14.67
CA TYR A 234 -8.29 15.73 -15.51
C TYR A 234 -9.33 15.40 -16.57
N ASP A 235 -10.32 16.29 -16.75
CA ASP A 235 -11.43 16.10 -17.68
C ASP A 235 -12.11 14.72 -17.46
N VAL A 236 -12.45 14.43 -16.20
CA VAL A 236 -13.17 13.23 -15.78
C VAL A 236 -14.42 13.57 -14.98
N GLU A 237 -15.37 12.65 -14.94
CA GLU A 237 -16.52 12.77 -14.04
C GLU A 237 -16.07 12.62 -12.58
N GLN A 238 -16.73 13.36 -11.68
CA GLN A 238 -16.45 13.23 -10.25
C GLN A 238 -16.77 11.83 -9.74
N CYS A 239 -15.97 11.34 -8.78
CA CYS A 239 -16.21 10.06 -8.12
C CYS A 239 -17.57 10.08 -7.37
N PRO A 240 -18.42 9.06 -7.55
CA PRO A 240 -19.74 9.00 -6.91
C PRO A 240 -19.66 8.56 -5.42
N GLY A 241 -18.62 8.96 -4.70
CA GLY A 241 -18.38 8.66 -3.28
C GLY A 241 -18.62 9.88 -2.39
N GLY A 242 -18.67 9.66 -1.08
CA GLY A 242 -18.99 10.69 -0.11
C GLY A 242 -17.80 11.44 0.50
N TYR A 243 -16.59 10.95 0.30
CA TYR A 243 -15.40 11.47 0.98
C TYR A 243 -14.23 11.63 0.04
N GLU A 244 -13.50 12.75 0.19
CA GLU A 244 -12.23 12.98 -0.48
C GLU A 244 -11.09 12.61 0.48
N LEU A 245 -10.57 11.41 0.36
CA LEU A 245 -9.53 10.90 1.26
C LEU A 245 -8.13 10.96 0.64
N CYS A 246 -8.00 10.56 -0.61
CA CYS A 246 -6.70 10.40 -1.25
C CYS A 246 -6.00 11.75 -1.53
N TYR A 247 -6.66 12.64 -2.28
CA TYR A 247 -6.08 13.90 -2.72
C TYR A 247 -5.88 14.90 -1.57
N SER A 248 -6.87 15.01 -0.64
CA SER A 248 -6.88 16.05 0.38
C SER A 248 -6.27 15.61 1.71
N SER A 249 -6.45 14.34 2.13
CA SER A 249 -5.98 13.87 3.44
C SER A 249 -4.63 13.15 3.37
N GLN A 250 -4.42 12.37 2.31
CA GLN A 250 -3.16 11.64 2.10
C GLN A 250 -2.19 12.41 1.20
N TYR A 251 -2.67 13.46 0.54
CA TYR A 251 -1.90 14.28 -0.40
C TYR A 251 -1.34 13.47 -1.58
N VAL A 252 -2.13 12.53 -2.09
CA VAL A 252 -1.79 11.76 -3.29
C VAL A 252 -2.66 12.21 -4.45
N ASP A 253 -2.05 12.76 -5.49
CA ASP A 253 -2.71 13.09 -6.75
C ASP A 253 -2.67 11.86 -7.67
N ILE A 254 -3.58 10.89 -7.41
CA ILE A 254 -3.55 9.59 -8.06
C ILE A 254 -3.81 9.67 -9.57
N LEU A 255 -4.65 10.59 -10.03
CA LEU A 255 -4.91 10.77 -11.46
C LEU A 255 -3.69 11.33 -12.18
N ARG A 256 -2.89 12.19 -11.52
CA ARG A 256 -1.61 12.64 -12.04
C ARG A 256 -0.64 11.47 -12.25
N LEU A 257 -0.54 10.56 -11.27
CA LEU A 257 0.32 9.39 -11.37
C LEU A 257 -0.10 8.46 -12.53
N MET A 258 -1.40 8.31 -12.73
CA MET A 258 -1.95 7.52 -13.83
C MET A 258 -1.69 8.16 -15.19
N ASP A 259 -1.90 9.49 -15.30
CA ASP A 259 -1.72 10.28 -16.53
C ASP A 259 -0.25 10.31 -16.97
N GLU A 260 0.66 10.57 -16.03
CA GLU A 260 2.10 10.56 -16.28
C GLU A 260 2.70 9.15 -16.52
N GLY A 261 1.94 8.10 -16.24
CA GLY A 261 2.39 6.72 -16.47
C GLY A 261 3.44 6.21 -15.49
N VAL A 262 3.50 6.77 -14.29
CA VAL A 262 4.44 6.36 -13.24
C VAL A 262 3.91 5.24 -12.34
N ILE A 263 2.78 4.66 -12.70
CA ILE A 263 2.24 3.42 -12.13
C ILE A 263 1.65 2.55 -13.25
N ASP A 264 1.70 1.23 -13.08
CA ASP A 264 1.18 0.27 -14.06
C ASP A 264 -0.27 -0.12 -13.76
N PHE A 265 -0.63 -0.17 -12.47
CA PHE A 265 -1.96 -0.55 -12.03
C PHE A 265 -2.42 0.23 -10.82
N ILE A 266 -3.74 0.22 -10.61
CA ILE A 266 -4.42 0.82 -9.48
C ILE A 266 -5.28 -0.23 -8.78
N SER A 267 -5.25 -0.24 -7.42
CA SER A 267 -6.05 -1.14 -6.60
C SER A 267 -6.85 -0.37 -5.55
N PRO A 268 -7.89 0.38 -5.95
CA PRO A 268 -8.66 1.19 -5.02
C PRO A 268 -9.37 0.32 -3.97
N GLN A 269 -9.30 0.73 -2.70
CA GLN A 269 -9.87 0.05 -1.55
C GLN A 269 -11.37 0.34 -1.45
N VAL A 270 -12.18 -0.39 -2.23
CA VAL A 270 -13.64 -0.21 -2.26
C VAL A 270 -14.27 -1.12 -1.22
N TYR A 271 -14.10 -0.78 0.06
CA TYR A 271 -14.52 -1.60 1.20
C TYR A 271 -15.95 -1.35 1.68
N TRP A 272 -16.81 -0.84 0.80
CA TRP A 272 -18.24 -0.61 1.08
C TRP A 272 -19.10 -1.67 0.40
N GLY A 273 -20.32 -1.83 0.92
CA GLY A 273 -21.31 -2.72 0.32
C GLY A 273 -22.02 -2.11 -0.89
N ILE A 274 -22.71 -2.96 -1.65
CA ILE A 274 -23.63 -2.55 -2.70
C ILE A 274 -24.82 -1.82 -2.07
N GLY A 275 -25.16 -0.65 -2.60
CA GLY A 275 -26.21 0.21 -2.07
C GLY A 275 -25.85 0.99 -0.81
N SER A 276 -24.62 0.92 -0.33
CA SER A 276 -24.15 1.71 0.81
C SER A 276 -24.16 3.21 0.52
N SER A 277 -24.45 4.02 1.54
CA SER A 277 -24.46 5.49 1.44
C SER A 277 -23.46 6.06 2.46
N PRO A 278 -22.67 7.06 2.10
CA PRO A 278 -22.59 7.78 0.81
C PRO A 278 -21.72 7.11 -0.25
N SER A 279 -21.10 5.97 0.04
CA SER A 279 -20.16 5.29 -0.87
C SER A 279 -20.70 3.89 -1.24
N ASP A 280 -21.09 3.73 -2.49
CA ASP A 280 -21.72 2.55 -3.04
C ASP A 280 -20.76 1.80 -3.97
N TYR A 281 -20.46 0.55 -3.65
CA TYR A 281 -19.60 -0.31 -4.46
C TYR A 281 -20.01 -0.35 -5.93
N ALA A 282 -21.31 -0.48 -6.18
CA ALA A 282 -21.86 -0.61 -7.53
C ALA A 282 -21.73 0.65 -8.38
N LYS A 283 -21.45 1.80 -7.77
CA LYS A 283 -21.22 3.07 -8.46
C LYS A 283 -19.74 3.41 -8.56
N ILE A 284 -18.99 3.18 -7.47
CA ILE A 284 -17.57 3.54 -7.39
C ILE A 284 -16.72 2.65 -8.31
N THR A 285 -16.98 1.35 -8.34
CA THR A 285 -16.20 0.40 -9.15
C THR A 285 -16.27 0.69 -10.66
N PRO A 286 -17.44 0.92 -11.28
CA PRO A 286 -17.51 1.34 -12.69
C PRO A 286 -16.81 2.69 -12.97
N TRP A 287 -16.86 3.62 -12.04
CA TRP A 287 -16.12 4.88 -12.15
C TRP A 287 -14.61 4.62 -12.26
N TRP A 288 -14.04 3.83 -11.36
CA TRP A 288 -12.63 3.42 -11.43
C TRP A 288 -12.30 2.69 -12.73
N GLY A 289 -13.22 1.85 -13.23
CA GLY A 289 -13.07 1.20 -14.53
C GLY A 289 -12.91 2.21 -15.67
N THR A 290 -13.78 3.22 -15.71
CA THR A 290 -13.72 4.30 -16.70
C THR A 290 -12.41 5.09 -16.61
N ILE A 291 -11.99 5.43 -15.39
CA ILE A 291 -10.73 6.14 -15.12
C ILE A 291 -9.54 5.31 -15.60
N SER A 292 -9.47 4.05 -15.22
CA SER A 292 -8.35 3.18 -15.57
C SER A 292 -8.22 2.97 -17.08
N LYS A 293 -9.34 2.82 -17.77
CA LYS A 293 -9.37 2.75 -19.24
C LYS A 293 -8.89 4.05 -19.89
N ARG A 294 -9.32 5.21 -19.38
CA ARG A 294 -8.92 6.51 -19.90
C ARG A 294 -7.40 6.70 -19.85
N PHE A 295 -6.80 6.37 -18.70
CA PHE A 295 -5.36 6.53 -18.49
C PHE A 295 -4.54 5.29 -18.90
N ASN A 296 -5.18 4.27 -19.47
CA ASN A 296 -4.53 3.02 -19.88
C ASN A 296 -3.72 2.36 -18.76
N ARG A 297 -4.37 2.18 -17.59
CA ARG A 297 -3.80 1.47 -16.43
C ARG A 297 -4.66 0.27 -16.07
N HIS A 298 -4.04 -0.79 -15.55
CA HIS A 298 -4.79 -1.94 -15.05
C HIS A 298 -5.54 -1.59 -13.77
N LEU A 299 -6.73 -2.15 -13.58
CA LEU A 299 -7.54 -2.00 -12.39
C LEU A 299 -7.74 -3.34 -11.70
N PHE A 300 -7.29 -3.44 -10.46
CA PHE A 300 -7.59 -4.54 -9.56
C PHE A 300 -8.36 -4.02 -8.36
N VAL A 301 -9.69 -4.12 -8.36
CA VAL A 301 -10.50 -3.56 -7.26
C VAL A 301 -10.20 -4.30 -5.96
N ALA A 302 -9.79 -3.58 -4.92
CA ALA A 302 -9.57 -4.16 -3.61
C ALA A 302 -10.89 -4.29 -2.86
N GLN A 303 -11.16 -5.53 -2.39
CA GLN A 303 -12.33 -5.93 -1.62
C GLN A 303 -11.87 -6.47 -0.26
N THR A 304 -12.62 -6.21 0.82
CA THR A 304 -12.30 -6.79 2.12
C THR A 304 -13.19 -7.98 2.44
N ILE A 305 -12.60 -9.08 2.87
CA ILE A 305 -13.32 -10.25 3.37
C ILE A 305 -13.30 -10.34 4.91
N GLN A 306 -12.69 -9.37 5.57
CA GLN A 306 -12.53 -9.33 7.03
C GLN A 306 -13.86 -9.42 7.77
N TYR A 307 -14.92 -8.83 7.23
CA TYR A 307 -16.23 -8.83 7.86
C TYR A 307 -16.92 -10.19 7.86
N LEU A 308 -16.55 -11.12 6.98
CA LEU A 308 -17.07 -12.50 7.00
C LEU A 308 -16.61 -13.25 8.25
N LYS A 309 -15.38 -13.03 8.72
CA LYS A 309 -14.84 -13.67 9.94
C LYS A 309 -15.55 -13.22 11.21
N ASN A 310 -16.04 -12.00 11.24
CA ASN A 310 -16.61 -11.36 12.44
C ASN A 310 -18.13 -11.46 12.53
N GLY A 311 -18.77 -12.37 11.79
CA GLY A 311 -20.22 -12.55 11.82
C GLY A 311 -21.02 -11.36 11.30
N GLY A 312 -20.38 -10.51 10.51
CA GLY A 312 -21.07 -9.53 9.67
C GLY A 312 -21.59 -8.29 10.38
N SER A 313 -20.97 -7.82 11.44
CA SER A 313 -21.27 -6.47 11.96
C SER A 313 -20.58 -5.43 11.08
N ALA A 314 -21.16 -5.16 9.91
CA ALA A 314 -20.61 -4.21 8.98
C ALA A 314 -21.21 -2.83 9.19
N THR A 315 -20.43 -1.93 9.70
CA THR A 315 -20.62 -0.50 9.45
C THR A 315 -20.37 -0.13 7.98
N SER A 316 -19.87 -1.06 7.18
CA SER A 316 -19.51 -0.88 5.77
C SER A 316 -20.28 -1.74 4.77
N GLY A 317 -21.19 -2.59 5.20
CA GLY A 317 -22.19 -3.19 4.29
C GLY A 317 -21.89 -4.56 3.71
N THR A 318 -20.67 -5.08 3.71
CA THR A 318 -20.38 -6.40 3.10
C THR A 318 -20.44 -7.51 4.15
N THR A 319 -21.54 -8.27 4.19
CA THR A 319 -21.79 -9.23 5.27
C THR A 319 -22.07 -10.65 4.81
N SER A 320 -22.20 -10.91 3.52
CA SER A 320 -22.58 -12.21 2.99
C SER A 320 -21.76 -12.66 1.80
N PHE A 321 -21.63 -13.97 1.64
CA PHE A 321 -21.02 -14.56 0.44
C PHE A 321 -21.75 -14.15 -0.84
N ALA A 322 -23.06 -13.97 -0.80
CA ALA A 322 -23.85 -13.50 -1.93
C ALA A 322 -23.39 -12.12 -2.41
N GLU A 323 -23.12 -11.21 -1.48
CA GLU A 323 -22.65 -9.88 -1.85
C GLU A 323 -21.25 -9.91 -2.48
N TYR A 324 -20.33 -10.75 -1.99
CA TYR A 324 -19.01 -10.90 -2.65
C TYR A 324 -19.13 -11.46 -4.06
N TYR A 325 -20.09 -12.38 -4.28
CA TYR A 325 -20.40 -12.84 -5.62
C TYR A 325 -20.88 -11.68 -6.50
N ASP A 326 -21.84 -10.89 -6.00
CA ASP A 326 -22.39 -9.74 -6.74
C ASP A 326 -21.32 -8.66 -6.99
N GLN A 327 -20.45 -8.35 -6.03
CA GLN A 327 -19.31 -7.46 -6.22
C GLN A 327 -18.34 -8.00 -7.29
N THR A 328 -18.05 -9.30 -7.26
CA THR A 328 -17.21 -9.94 -8.30
C THR A 328 -17.87 -9.85 -9.67
N MET A 329 -19.19 -9.99 -9.75
CA MET A 329 -19.93 -9.83 -11.01
C MET A 329 -19.93 -8.38 -11.51
N ILE A 330 -19.94 -7.39 -10.59
CA ILE A 330 -19.76 -5.97 -10.94
C ILE A 330 -18.36 -5.75 -11.52
N ASN A 331 -17.30 -6.30 -10.89
CA ASN A 331 -15.93 -6.21 -11.39
C ASN A 331 -15.83 -6.80 -12.80
N ARG A 332 -16.40 -7.99 -13.04
CA ARG A 332 -16.43 -8.63 -14.36
C ARG A 332 -17.19 -7.82 -15.41
N LYS A 333 -18.33 -7.25 -15.05
CA LYS A 333 -19.10 -6.36 -15.95
C LYS A 333 -18.31 -5.07 -16.24
N SER A 334 -17.57 -4.57 -15.27
CA SER A 334 -16.69 -3.41 -15.42
C SER A 334 -15.41 -3.71 -16.22
N ALA A 335 -15.16 -4.97 -16.63
CA ALA A 335 -14.03 -5.32 -17.48
C ALA A 335 -14.05 -4.59 -18.83
N GLN A 336 -15.22 -4.35 -19.39
CA GLN A 336 -15.40 -3.54 -20.60
C GLN A 336 -15.00 -2.08 -20.39
N LEU A 337 -15.05 -1.60 -19.15
CA LEU A 337 -14.63 -0.26 -18.72
C LEU A 337 -13.17 -0.20 -18.24
N GLY A 338 -12.44 -1.33 -18.20
CA GLY A 338 -11.03 -1.35 -17.82
C GLY A 338 -10.69 -2.13 -16.54
N SER A 339 -11.68 -2.70 -15.82
CA SER A 339 -11.38 -3.57 -14.67
C SER A 339 -10.71 -4.87 -15.15
N THR A 340 -9.57 -5.24 -14.55
CA THR A 340 -8.78 -6.42 -14.93
C THR A 340 -8.83 -7.53 -13.88
N GLY A 341 -9.24 -7.23 -12.64
CA GLY A 341 -9.33 -8.24 -11.59
C GLY A 341 -9.73 -7.68 -10.23
N SER A 342 -9.52 -8.49 -9.21
CA SER A 342 -9.82 -8.17 -7.80
C SER A 342 -8.65 -8.53 -6.91
N ILE A 343 -8.45 -7.74 -5.84
CA ILE A 343 -7.56 -8.07 -4.73
C ILE A 343 -8.43 -8.23 -3.49
N PHE A 344 -8.32 -9.38 -2.80
CA PHE A 344 -9.06 -9.62 -1.57
C PHE A 344 -8.17 -9.37 -0.36
N TYR A 345 -8.56 -8.41 0.47
CA TYR A 345 -7.91 -8.10 1.74
C TYR A 345 -8.54 -8.90 2.88
N SER A 346 -7.72 -9.58 3.70
CA SER A 346 -8.18 -10.34 4.87
C SER A 346 -7.26 -10.17 6.07
#